data_767e8b4681ae93e6e4d53162e8aff343
#
_entry.id   767e8b4681ae93e6e4d53162e8aff343
#
_cell.length_a   1.000
_cell.length_b   1.000
_cell.length_c   1.000
_cell.angle_alpha   90.00
_cell.angle_beta   90.00
_cell.angle_gamma   90.00
#
_symmetry.space_group_name_H-M   'P 1'
#
loop_
_entity.id
_entity.type
_entity.pdbx_description
1 polymer ?
#
loop_
_entity_poly.entity_id
_entity_poly.type
_entity_poly.pdbx_seq_one_letter_code
_entity_poly.pdbx_strand_id
1 'polypeptide(L)'
;RTKKPIIFRATTQWFASIDQIRDELLEQIHSVSWVPAWGEQRMHNMIADRNDWCISRQRAWGVPIPIIYGEDDTPIMDQAIFDHVAKLVGEYGSNVWFERDVKDLLPEGYTNEHSPNGIFRKETDTMDVWFDSGSSHTGAMMDRGLGYPADLYFEGSDQYRGWFNSSLIVGTAVHGKAPYKQVLSHGFVM
;
A
#
# COMPACT_ATOMS: atom_id res chain seq x y z
N ARG A 1 -24.36 -8.28 -5.69
CA ARG A 1 -24.29 -9.23 -6.80
C ARG A 1 -25.31 -10.36 -6.65
N THR A 2 -25.35 -11.03 -5.51
CA THR A 2 -26.23 -12.19 -5.29
C THR A 2 -27.63 -11.83 -4.81
N LYS A 3 -27.86 -10.60 -4.33
CA LYS A 3 -29.11 -10.14 -3.69
C LYS A 3 -29.60 -11.02 -2.55
N LYS A 4 -28.68 -11.77 -1.91
CA LYS A 4 -28.95 -12.63 -0.74
C LYS A 4 -28.47 -11.94 0.54
N PRO A 5 -29.03 -12.29 1.70
CA PRO A 5 -28.53 -11.83 2.99
C PRO A 5 -27.03 -12.15 3.14
N ILE A 6 -26.31 -11.28 3.83
CA ILE A 6 -24.89 -11.45 4.19
C ILE A 6 -24.77 -11.72 5.69
N ILE A 7 -23.64 -12.29 6.09
CA ILE A 7 -23.27 -12.44 7.49
C ILE A 7 -22.06 -11.57 7.81
N PHE A 8 -21.92 -11.15 9.05
CA PHE A 8 -20.72 -10.53 9.55
C PHE A 8 -19.76 -11.60 10.04
N ARG A 9 -18.49 -11.49 9.64
CA ARG A 9 -17.43 -12.42 10.03
C ARG A 9 -16.17 -11.64 10.38
N ALA A 10 -15.61 -11.89 11.57
CA ALA A 10 -14.28 -11.42 11.92
C ALA A 10 -13.23 -12.33 11.26
N THR A 11 -12.20 -11.71 10.70
CA THR A 11 -11.04 -12.38 10.10
C THR A 11 -9.77 -11.63 10.48
N THR A 12 -8.66 -12.34 10.55
CA THR A 12 -7.35 -11.71 10.69
C THR A 12 -7.05 -10.89 9.43
N GLN A 13 -6.56 -9.67 9.61
CA GLN A 13 -6.28 -8.73 8.52
C GLN A 13 -4.97 -7.99 8.79
N TRP A 14 -4.33 -7.50 7.73
CA TRP A 14 -3.22 -6.57 7.80
C TRP A 14 -3.71 -5.14 7.79
N PHE A 15 -3.17 -4.34 8.71
CA PHE A 15 -3.49 -2.92 8.84
C PHE A 15 -2.21 -2.09 8.78
N ALA A 16 -2.24 -0.99 8.02
CA ALA A 16 -1.27 0.07 8.12
C ALA A 16 -1.76 1.07 9.17
N SER A 17 -0.95 1.29 10.22
CA SER A 17 -1.30 2.23 11.28
C SER A 17 -1.14 3.66 10.80
N ILE A 18 -2.25 4.39 10.75
CA ILE A 18 -2.27 5.81 10.38
C ILE A 18 -1.87 6.67 11.58
N ASP A 19 -2.16 6.23 12.79
CA ASP A 19 -1.85 7.00 14.00
C ASP A 19 -0.35 7.31 14.14
N GLN A 20 0.52 6.42 13.66
CA GLN A 20 1.98 6.60 13.73
C GLN A 20 2.52 7.70 12.83
N ILE A 21 1.81 8.04 11.75
CA ILE A 21 2.23 9.02 10.74
C ILE A 21 1.20 10.14 10.53
N ARG A 22 0.19 10.24 11.40
CA ARG A 22 -0.92 11.19 11.24
C ARG A 22 -0.44 12.63 11.23
N ASP A 23 0.43 13.00 12.13
CA ASP A 23 0.93 14.38 12.25
C ASP A 23 1.72 14.77 11.02
N GLU A 24 2.58 13.88 10.51
CA GLU A 24 3.33 14.08 9.27
C GLU A 24 2.38 14.20 8.07
N LEU A 25 1.33 13.38 8.00
CA LEU A 25 0.33 13.48 6.92
C LEU A 25 -0.37 14.82 6.94
N LEU A 26 -0.78 15.31 8.12
CA LEU A 26 -1.42 16.62 8.26
C LEU A 26 -0.49 17.77 7.88
N GLU A 27 0.79 17.69 8.26
CA GLU A 27 1.81 18.65 7.84
C GLU A 27 1.99 18.66 6.30
N GLN A 28 2.06 17.47 5.69
CA GLN A 28 2.20 17.35 4.25
C GLN A 28 0.99 17.93 3.49
N ILE A 29 -0.24 17.79 4.01
CA ILE A 29 -1.44 18.39 3.42
C ILE A 29 -1.30 19.92 3.32
N HIS A 30 -0.76 20.56 4.36
CA HIS A 30 -0.55 22.01 4.37
C HIS A 30 0.56 22.46 3.40
N SER A 31 1.47 21.59 3.04
CA SER A 31 2.55 21.88 2.08
C SER A 31 2.12 21.86 0.61
N VAL A 32 0.93 21.29 0.33
CA VAL A 32 0.39 21.09 -1.01
C VAL A 32 -0.49 22.27 -1.44
N SER A 33 -0.38 22.68 -2.70
CA SER A 33 -1.30 23.66 -3.29
C SER A 33 -2.60 23.00 -3.76
N TRP A 34 -3.73 23.40 -3.21
CA TRP A 34 -5.04 22.82 -3.51
C TRP A 34 -5.88 23.73 -4.41
N VAL A 35 -6.36 23.17 -5.52
CA VAL A 35 -7.28 23.84 -6.45
C VAL A 35 -8.51 22.96 -6.68
N PRO A 36 -9.70 23.36 -6.22
CA PRO A 36 -10.03 24.53 -5.40
C PRO A 36 -9.46 24.47 -3.97
N ALA A 37 -9.31 25.63 -3.33
CA ALA A 37 -8.70 25.74 -1.99
C ALA A 37 -9.42 24.92 -0.90
N TRP A 38 -10.72 24.64 -1.03
CA TRP A 38 -11.47 23.78 -0.09
C TRP A 38 -10.93 22.32 -0.04
N GLY A 39 -10.12 21.93 -1.04
CA GLY A 39 -9.49 20.61 -1.09
C GLY A 39 -8.59 20.32 0.10
N GLU A 40 -7.86 21.34 0.58
CA GLU A 40 -7.03 21.23 1.77
C GLU A 40 -7.84 20.79 2.99
N GLN A 41 -8.89 21.52 3.31
CA GLN A 41 -9.73 21.23 4.46
C GLN A 41 -10.41 19.84 4.33
N ARG A 42 -10.81 19.49 3.11
CA ARG A 42 -11.43 18.17 2.86
C ARG A 42 -10.44 17.04 3.10
N MET A 43 -9.20 17.15 2.61
CA MET A 43 -8.17 16.14 2.84
C MET A 43 -7.78 16.09 4.31
N HIS A 44 -7.60 17.24 4.94
CA HIS A 44 -7.31 17.34 6.37
C HIS A 44 -8.33 16.56 7.21
N ASN A 45 -9.63 16.82 7.03
CA ASN A 45 -10.67 16.14 7.79
C ASN A 45 -10.68 14.62 7.56
N MET A 46 -10.37 14.18 6.33
CA MET A 46 -10.29 12.75 6.00
C MET A 46 -9.12 12.04 6.67
N ILE A 47 -8.02 12.73 6.93
CA ILE A 47 -6.85 12.18 7.61
C ILE A 47 -6.96 12.31 9.13
N ALA A 48 -7.44 13.44 9.61
CA ALA A 48 -7.56 13.72 11.06
C ALA A 48 -8.42 12.65 11.78
N ASP A 49 -9.53 12.25 11.17
CA ASP A 49 -10.47 11.27 11.73
C ASP A 49 -10.28 9.85 11.17
N ARG A 50 -9.17 9.59 10.43
CA ARG A 50 -8.95 8.31 9.78
C ARG A 50 -8.52 7.25 10.77
N ASN A 51 -9.20 6.10 10.74
CA ASN A 51 -8.73 4.87 11.37
C ASN A 51 -7.62 4.22 10.55
N ASP A 52 -7.00 3.19 11.11
CA ASP A 52 -6.01 2.36 10.42
C ASP A 52 -6.55 1.84 9.09
N TRP A 53 -5.66 1.73 8.12
CA TRP A 53 -6.01 1.27 6.78
C TRP A 53 -5.87 -0.25 6.69
N CYS A 54 -6.99 -0.96 6.57
CA CYS A 54 -6.97 -2.38 6.25
C CYS A 54 -6.44 -2.58 4.83
N ILE A 55 -5.20 -3.06 4.69
CA ILE A 55 -4.52 -3.22 3.41
C ILE A 55 -4.67 -4.61 2.79
N SER A 56 -5.11 -5.61 3.56
CA SER A 56 -5.28 -6.98 3.06
C SER A 56 -6.67 -7.22 2.44
N ARG A 57 -6.70 -8.03 1.40
CA ARG A 57 -7.92 -8.46 0.70
C ARG A 57 -7.85 -9.94 0.36
N GLN A 58 -8.98 -10.63 0.52
CA GLN A 58 -9.15 -12.03 0.14
C GLN A 58 -9.67 -12.07 -1.31
N ARG A 59 -8.72 -11.99 -2.26
CA ARG A 59 -9.00 -11.99 -3.72
C ARG A 59 -8.08 -13.00 -4.42
N ALA A 60 -8.60 -13.57 -5.51
CA ALA A 60 -7.80 -14.44 -6.40
C ALA A 60 -6.89 -13.64 -7.35
N TRP A 61 -7.14 -12.35 -7.50
CA TRP A 61 -6.36 -11.42 -8.32
C TRP A 61 -5.96 -10.21 -7.47
N GLY A 62 -4.71 -9.83 -7.54
CA GLY A 62 -4.14 -8.65 -6.88
C GLY A 62 -2.65 -8.80 -6.64
N VAL A 63 -2.00 -7.71 -6.21
CA VAL A 63 -0.60 -7.73 -5.80
C VAL A 63 -0.51 -8.49 -4.45
N PRO A 64 0.38 -9.46 -4.30
CA PRO A 64 0.52 -10.21 -3.06
C PRO A 64 1.07 -9.34 -1.94
N ILE A 65 0.74 -9.68 -0.69
CA ILE A 65 1.41 -9.16 0.49
C ILE A 65 2.63 -10.04 0.74
N PRO A 66 3.87 -9.52 0.61
CA PRO A 66 5.10 -10.33 0.63
C PRO A 66 5.55 -10.69 2.06
N ILE A 67 4.64 -11.24 2.86
CA ILE A 67 4.91 -11.65 4.24
C ILE A 67 5.05 -13.17 4.31
N ILE A 68 6.10 -13.60 4.98
CA ILE A 68 6.35 -15.01 5.30
C ILE A 68 6.22 -15.18 6.82
N TYR A 69 5.63 -16.29 7.21
CA TYR A 69 5.44 -16.65 8.61
C TYR A 69 6.35 -17.80 9.00
N GLY A 70 6.83 -17.77 10.23
CA GLY A 70 7.48 -18.88 10.87
C GLY A 70 6.51 -20.04 11.17
N GLU A 71 7.04 -21.16 11.67
CA GLU A 71 6.24 -22.31 12.08
C GLU A 71 5.38 -22.06 13.33
N ASP A 72 5.70 -21.02 14.09
CA ASP A 72 4.91 -20.51 15.22
C ASP A 72 3.85 -19.46 14.80
N ASP A 73 3.61 -19.30 13.50
CA ASP A 73 2.73 -18.31 12.89
C ASP A 73 3.17 -16.83 13.13
N THR A 74 4.38 -16.59 13.58
CA THR A 74 4.91 -15.23 13.71
C THR A 74 5.27 -14.67 12.32
N PRO A 75 4.79 -13.45 11.95
CA PRO A 75 5.18 -12.80 10.71
C PRO A 75 6.64 -12.34 10.77
N ILE A 76 7.41 -12.69 9.76
CA ILE A 76 8.84 -12.38 9.68
C ILE A 76 9.02 -11.08 8.87
N MET A 77 9.44 -10.02 9.55
CA MET A 77 9.70 -8.69 8.98
C MET A 77 11.20 -8.52 8.71
N ASP A 78 11.73 -9.29 7.78
CA ASP A 78 13.14 -9.29 7.43
C ASP A 78 13.38 -8.65 6.06
N GLN A 79 14.22 -7.62 6.03
CA GLN A 79 14.56 -6.89 4.81
C GLN A 79 15.18 -7.79 3.75
N ALA A 80 15.94 -8.81 4.14
CA ALA A 80 16.54 -9.75 3.20
C ALA A 80 15.49 -10.55 2.41
N ILE A 81 14.36 -10.90 3.05
CA ILE A 81 13.22 -11.52 2.37
C ILE A 81 12.59 -10.53 1.40
N PHE A 82 12.31 -9.30 1.84
CA PHE A 82 11.67 -8.29 1.00
C PHE A 82 12.50 -7.96 -0.24
N ASP A 83 13.81 -7.80 -0.09
CA ASP A 83 14.72 -7.54 -1.20
C ASP A 83 14.79 -8.71 -2.18
N HIS A 84 14.81 -9.95 -1.66
CA HIS A 84 14.81 -11.15 -2.48
C HIS A 84 13.51 -11.29 -3.27
N VAL A 85 12.36 -11.11 -2.61
CA VAL A 85 11.04 -11.16 -3.27
C VAL A 85 10.90 -10.04 -4.30
N ALA A 86 11.34 -8.81 -3.97
CA ALA A 86 11.32 -7.69 -4.91
C ALA A 86 12.12 -8.00 -6.18
N LYS A 87 13.31 -8.63 -6.04
CA LYS A 87 14.12 -9.09 -7.18
C LYS A 87 13.38 -10.13 -8.02
N LEU A 88 12.79 -11.14 -7.39
CA LEU A 88 12.01 -12.17 -8.08
C LEU A 88 10.81 -11.57 -8.83
N VAL A 89 10.10 -10.64 -8.20
CA VAL A 89 8.96 -9.95 -8.84
C VAL A 89 9.43 -9.09 -10.01
N GLY A 90 10.57 -8.42 -9.88
CA GLY A 90 11.18 -7.64 -10.97
C GLY A 90 11.56 -8.48 -12.18
N GLU A 91 11.97 -9.73 -11.96
CA GLU A 91 12.40 -10.66 -13.01
C GLU A 91 11.24 -11.46 -13.63
N TYR A 92 10.31 -11.95 -12.80
CA TYR A 92 9.26 -12.89 -13.22
C TYR A 92 7.84 -12.33 -13.12
N GLY A 93 7.65 -11.12 -12.57
CA GLY A 93 6.35 -10.55 -12.27
C GLY A 93 5.75 -11.04 -10.95
N SER A 94 4.68 -10.39 -10.50
CA SER A 94 4.07 -10.65 -9.19
C SER A 94 3.45 -12.06 -9.03
N ASN A 95 3.15 -12.74 -10.15
CA ASN A 95 2.64 -14.11 -10.13
C ASN A 95 3.61 -15.10 -9.48
N VAL A 96 4.91 -14.81 -9.49
CA VAL A 96 5.95 -15.64 -8.86
C VAL A 96 5.62 -15.97 -7.39
N TRP A 97 4.96 -15.05 -6.68
CA TRP A 97 4.53 -15.24 -5.31
C TRP A 97 3.53 -16.38 -5.15
N PHE A 98 2.59 -16.50 -6.08
CA PHE A 98 1.54 -17.52 -6.03
C PHE A 98 2.01 -18.87 -6.61
N GLU A 99 2.86 -18.84 -7.62
CA GLU A 99 3.29 -20.02 -8.38
C GLU A 99 4.40 -20.82 -7.71
N ARG A 100 5.31 -20.16 -6.97
CA ARG A 100 6.44 -20.81 -6.32
C ARG A 100 6.12 -21.31 -4.92
N ASP A 101 6.82 -22.35 -4.49
CA ASP A 101 6.81 -22.77 -3.09
C ASP A 101 7.49 -21.73 -2.21
N VAL A 102 7.10 -21.66 -0.93
CA VAL A 102 7.65 -20.66 0.02
C VAL A 102 9.17 -20.72 0.11
N LYS A 103 9.78 -21.89 0.03
CA LYS A 103 11.24 -22.08 0.07
C LYS A 103 11.97 -21.37 -1.08
N ASP A 104 11.31 -21.25 -2.24
CA ASP A 104 11.87 -20.60 -3.42
C ASP A 104 11.67 -19.07 -3.40
N LEU A 105 10.92 -18.56 -2.42
CA LEU A 105 10.71 -17.14 -2.13
C LEU A 105 11.64 -16.64 -1.02
N LEU A 106 12.41 -17.53 -0.40
CA LEU A 106 13.40 -17.20 0.62
C LEU A 106 14.80 -17.09 0.01
N PRO A 107 15.68 -16.22 0.55
CA PRO A 107 17.10 -16.24 0.21
C PRO A 107 17.72 -17.62 0.44
N GLU A 108 18.73 -17.99 -0.36
CA GLU A 108 19.42 -19.27 -0.21
C GLU A 108 20.02 -19.42 1.20
N GLY A 109 19.73 -20.56 1.84
CA GLY A 109 20.21 -20.85 3.19
C GLY A 109 19.56 -20.02 4.30
N TYR A 110 18.43 -19.37 4.03
CA TYR A 110 17.74 -18.55 5.02
C TYR A 110 17.30 -19.35 6.23
N THR A 111 17.57 -18.84 7.43
CA THR A 111 17.17 -19.39 8.72
C THR A 111 16.57 -18.29 9.59
N ASN A 112 15.64 -18.66 10.47
CA ASN A 112 15.01 -17.72 11.38
C ASN A 112 14.63 -18.42 12.69
N GLU A 113 14.70 -17.71 13.81
CA GLU A 113 14.36 -18.25 15.14
C GLU A 113 12.90 -18.71 15.26
N HIS A 114 11.98 -18.10 14.50
CA HIS A 114 10.57 -18.50 14.41
C HIS A 114 10.33 -19.74 13.56
N SER A 115 11.38 -20.32 12.98
CA SER A 115 11.35 -21.52 12.14
C SER A 115 12.58 -22.39 12.35
N PRO A 116 12.80 -22.93 13.54
CA PRO A 116 13.99 -23.72 13.85
C PRO A 116 14.10 -25.02 13.02
N ASN A 117 12.98 -25.51 12.50
CA ASN A 117 12.95 -26.70 11.62
C ASN A 117 12.88 -26.32 10.12
N GLY A 118 12.97 -25.02 9.79
CA GLY A 118 12.92 -24.56 8.40
C GLY A 118 11.53 -24.62 7.75
N ILE A 119 10.47 -24.65 8.55
CA ILE A 119 9.09 -24.66 8.08
C ILE A 119 8.57 -23.25 8.00
N PHE A 120 8.19 -22.81 6.80
CA PHE A 120 7.69 -21.46 6.55
C PHE A 120 6.35 -21.52 5.80
N ARG A 121 5.55 -20.48 5.99
CA ARG A 121 4.28 -20.29 5.29
C ARG A 121 4.24 -18.88 4.70
N LYS A 122 3.77 -18.72 3.48
CA LYS A 122 3.58 -17.40 2.85
C LYS A 122 2.16 -16.89 3.07
N GLU A 123 2.01 -15.57 3.07
CA GLU A 123 0.71 -14.90 3.06
C GLU A 123 -0.02 -15.19 1.73
N THR A 124 -1.33 -15.36 1.81
CA THR A 124 -2.19 -15.63 0.65
C THR A 124 -3.11 -14.47 0.29
N ASP A 125 -3.25 -13.49 1.18
CA ASP A 125 -4.02 -12.29 0.93
C ASP A 125 -3.31 -11.39 -0.10
N THR A 126 -4.11 -10.60 -0.81
CA THR A 126 -3.62 -9.58 -1.74
C THR A 126 -3.71 -8.20 -1.12
N MET A 127 -2.95 -7.25 -1.64
CA MET A 127 -3.05 -5.85 -1.23
C MET A 127 -4.36 -5.22 -1.71
N ASP A 128 -4.83 -4.24 -0.96
CA ASP A 128 -5.86 -3.31 -1.43
C ASP A 128 -5.37 -2.61 -2.69
N VAL A 129 -6.19 -2.60 -3.74
CA VAL A 129 -5.88 -1.92 -5.01
C VAL A 129 -5.54 -0.43 -4.84
N TRP A 130 -6.02 0.20 -3.78
CA TRP A 130 -5.64 1.57 -3.43
C TRP A 130 -4.20 1.70 -2.95
N PHE A 131 -3.59 0.62 -2.46
CA PHE A 131 -2.16 0.58 -2.20
C PHE A 131 -1.36 0.59 -3.51
N ASP A 132 -1.79 -0.20 -4.49
CA ASP A 132 -1.14 -0.26 -5.81
C ASP A 132 -1.20 1.12 -6.49
N SER A 133 -2.39 1.74 -6.53
CA SER A 133 -2.55 3.08 -7.10
C SER A 133 -1.83 4.16 -6.29
N GLY A 134 -1.79 4.01 -4.95
CA GLY A 134 -1.06 4.91 -4.05
C GLY A 134 0.46 4.87 -4.27
N SER A 135 0.99 3.75 -4.77
CA SER A 135 2.41 3.55 -5.08
C SER A 135 2.81 3.97 -6.50
N SER A 136 1.86 4.43 -7.32
CA SER A 136 2.09 4.76 -8.74
C SER A 136 3.18 5.82 -8.97
N HIS A 137 3.40 6.72 -8.02
CA HIS A 137 4.48 7.71 -8.09
C HIS A 137 5.87 7.06 -8.14
N THR A 138 6.08 5.89 -7.54
CA THR A 138 7.35 5.17 -7.65
C THR A 138 7.57 4.66 -9.07
N GLY A 139 6.71 3.76 -9.55
CA GLY A 139 6.89 3.12 -10.86
C GLY A 139 6.69 4.05 -12.06
N ALA A 140 5.77 5.02 -11.97
CA ALA A 140 5.48 5.92 -13.08
C ALA A 140 6.42 7.13 -13.16
N MET A 141 6.98 7.57 -12.04
CA MET A 141 7.78 8.79 -11.99
C MET A 141 9.22 8.54 -11.56
N MET A 142 9.44 8.00 -10.37
CA MET A 142 10.78 7.84 -9.81
C MET A 142 11.63 6.87 -10.66
N ASP A 143 11.11 5.69 -10.97
CA ASP A 143 11.81 4.66 -11.74
C ASP A 143 12.10 5.09 -13.19
N ARG A 144 11.34 6.07 -13.68
CA ARG A 144 11.53 6.66 -15.03
C ARG A 144 12.33 7.94 -15.03
N GLY A 145 12.86 8.38 -13.90
CA GLY A 145 13.65 9.58 -13.78
C GLY A 145 12.87 10.89 -13.96
N LEU A 146 11.55 10.88 -13.80
CA LEU A 146 10.70 12.06 -13.93
C LEU A 146 10.65 12.90 -12.65
N GLY A 147 11.30 12.43 -11.58
CA GLY A 147 11.42 13.14 -10.31
C GLY A 147 10.31 12.82 -9.30
N TYR A 148 10.47 13.38 -8.10
CA TYR A 148 9.53 13.25 -6.98
C TYR A 148 9.62 14.52 -6.09
N PRO A 149 8.52 15.09 -5.65
CA PRO A 149 7.12 14.75 -5.95
C PRO A 149 6.69 15.21 -7.36
N ALA A 150 5.53 14.72 -7.83
CA ALA A 150 4.88 15.19 -9.03
C ALA A 150 4.53 16.68 -8.94
N ASP A 151 4.60 17.41 -10.04
CA ASP A 151 4.21 18.83 -10.05
C ASP A 151 2.69 18.99 -9.87
N LEU A 152 1.90 18.11 -10.47
CA LEU A 152 0.44 18.17 -10.44
C LEU A 152 -0.19 16.77 -10.42
N TYR A 153 -1.14 16.57 -9.51
CA TYR A 153 -2.16 15.51 -9.60
C TYR A 153 -3.47 16.14 -10.07
N PHE A 154 -4.05 15.56 -11.12
CA PHE A 154 -5.25 16.09 -11.76
C PHE A 154 -6.28 14.98 -11.96
N GLU A 155 -7.39 15.04 -11.20
CA GLU A 155 -8.48 14.08 -11.26
C GLU A 155 -9.78 14.64 -10.68
N GLY A 156 -10.84 13.82 -10.70
CA GLY A 156 -12.13 14.15 -10.12
C GLY A 156 -12.13 14.31 -8.60
N SER A 157 -13.09 15.03 -8.09
CA SER A 157 -13.20 15.33 -6.65
C SER A 157 -13.54 14.11 -5.77
N ASP A 158 -13.89 12.97 -6.34
CA ASP A 158 -14.05 11.69 -5.63
C ASP A 158 -12.69 11.12 -5.17
N GLN A 159 -11.58 11.53 -5.81
CA GLN A 159 -10.25 11.04 -5.52
C GLN A 159 -9.66 11.54 -4.18
N TYR A 160 -10.31 12.49 -3.52
CA TYR A 160 -10.00 12.79 -2.11
C TYR A 160 -10.18 11.55 -1.21
N ARG A 161 -11.09 10.64 -1.58
CA ARG A 161 -11.30 9.34 -0.91
C ARG A 161 -10.68 8.17 -1.68
N GLY A 162 -9.89 8.42 -2.68
CA GLY A 162 -9.26 7.43 -3.54
C GLY A 162 -7.76 7.72 -3.72
N TRP A 163 -7.36 7.98 -4.94
CA TRP A 163 -5.96 8.10 -5.35
C TRP A 163 -5.20 9.24 -4.66
N PHE A 164 -5.81 10.41 -4.47
CA PHE A 164 -5.13 11.49 -3.73
C PHE A 164 -4.79 11.08 -2.31
N ASN A 165 -5.70 10.39 -1.64
CA ASN A 165 -5.55 9.96 -0.26
C ASN A 165 -4.54 8.80 -0.13
N SER A 166 -4.67 7.75 -0.93
CA SER A 166 -3.77 6.60 -0.89
C SER A 166 -2.34 6.98 -1.28
N SER A 167 -2.18 7.85 -2.30
CA SER A 167 -0.86 8.37 -2.69
C SER A 167 -0.20 9.20 -1.59
N LEU A 168 -0.99 10.04 -0.89
CA LEU A 168 -0.49 10.83 0.23
C LEU A 168 0.03 9.93 1.35
N ILE A 169 -0.75 8.93 1.74
CA ILE A 169 -0.38 8.00 2.82
C ILE A 169 0.90 7.23 2.44
N VAL A 170 0.93 6.59 1.26
CA VAL A 170 2.09 5.81 0.83
C VAL A 170 3.32 6.69 0.64
N GLY A 171 3.17 7.84 -0.03
CA GLY A 171 4.27 8.77 -0.26
C GLY A 171 4.88 9.31 1.02
N THR A 172 4.04 9.72 1.98
CA THR A 172 4.51 10.22 3.28
C THR A 172 5.17 9.11 4.10
N ALA A 173 4.54 7.92 4.16
CA ALA A 173 5.09 6.80 4.92
C ALA A 173 6.47 6.32 4.41
N VAL A 174 6.67 6.32 3.08
CA VAL A 174 7.89 5.78 2.45
C VAL A 174 8.96 6.85 2.24
N HIS A 175 8.56 8.07 1.90
CA HIS A 175 9.48 9.14 1.49
C HIS A 175 9.49 10.35 2.44
N GLY A 176 8.64 10.36 3.47
CA GLY A 176 8.50 11.51 4.40
C GLY A 176 7.92 12.76 3.75
N LYS A 177 7.29 12.63 2.57
CA LYS A 177 6.84 13.78 1.78
C LYS A 177 5.63 13.42 0.91
N ALA A 178 4.70 14.39 0.76
CA ALA A 178 3.59 14.25 -0.18
C ALA A 178 4.07 13.94 -1.61
N PRO A 179 3.40 13.04 -2.37
CA PRO A 179 3.83 12.64 -3.71
C PRO A 179 3.49 13.66 -4.80
N TYR A 180 2.90 14.76 -4.43
CA TYR A 180 2.49 15.85 -5.32
C TYR A 180 2.71 17.22 -4.67
N LYS A 181 3.03 18.23 -5.51
CA LYS A 181 3.16 19.64 -5.09
C LYS A 181 1.81 20.36 -5.16
N GLN A 182 0.97 19.96 -6.12
CA GLN A 182 -0.34 20.54 -6.35
C GLN A 182 -1.37 19.47 -6.67
N VAL A 183 -2.60 19.68 -6.20
CA VAL A 183 -3.78 18.91 -6.59
C VAL A 183 -4.80 19.83 -7.22
N LEU A 184 -5.19 19.52 -8.45
CA LEU A 184 -6.31 20.17 -9.13
C LEU A 184 -7.44 19.16 -9.29
N SER A 185 -8.57 19.41 -8.63
CA SER A 185 -9.73 18.54 -8.72
C SER A 185 -10.86 19.19 -9.51
N HIS A 186 -11.43 18.42 -10.42
CA HIS A 186 -12.58 18.84 -11.23
C HIS A 186 -13.87 18.14 -10.78
N GLY A 187 -15.00 18.64 -11.30
CA GLY A 187 -16.31 17.96 -11.17
C GLY A 187 -16.44 16.78 -12.13
N PHE A 188 -17.56 16.09 -12.03
CA PHE A 188 -17.86 14.97 -12.95
C PHE A 188 -18.33 15.50 -14.32
N VAL A 189 -17.92 14.79 -15.36
CA VAL A 189 -18.48 14.98 -16.71
C VAL A 189 -19.84 14.30 -16.75
N MET A 190 -20.88 15.03 -17.15
CA MET A 190 -22.24 14.52 -17.30
C MET A 190 -22.63 14.42 -18.77
#